data_aa98a8b918d1fe3ddf77da148a5d55c1
#
_entry.id   aa98a8b918d1fe3ddf77da148a5d55c1
#
_cell.length_a   1.000
_cell.length_b   1.000
_cell.length_c   1.000
_cell.angle_alpha   90.00
_cell.angle_beta   90.00
_cell.angle_gamma   90.00
#
_symmetry.space_group_name_H-M   'P 1'
#
loop_
_entity.id
_entity.type
_entity.pdbx_description
1 polymer ?
#
loop_
_entity_poly.entity_id
_entity_poly.type
_entity_poly.pdbx_seq_one_letter_code
_entity_poly.pdbx_strand_id
1 'polypeptide(L)'
;MKKVIVTGGLGFIGSNLIELLLKKNFYVINIDKVTYSSNFYNTHEFIENKNYKFIKCDINDKRILQIFNKFKPVGIFNLAAETHVDRSIDDPSHFIKSNINGVYNILECFKKYYEKNKKSRLIHISTDEVYGDVLKGRSDENYPYKPSSPYAASKASSDHLVYSYVRTYNLPAIITNCSNNYGP
;
A
#
# COMPACT_ATOMS: atom_id res chain seq x y z
N MET A 1 14.36 2.36 18.38
CA MET A 1 14.32 2.06 16.93
C MET A 1 12.98 2.51 16.38
N LYS A 2 12.94 3.18 15.22
CA LYS A 2 11.72 3.58 14.54
C LYS A 2 11.06 2.34 13.92
N LYS A 3 9.74 2.24 14.07
CA LYS A 3 8.94 1.13 13.52
C LYS A 3 8.16 1.60 12.31
N VAL A 4 8.08 0.77 11.29
CA VAL A 4 7.28 1.01 10.10
C VAL A 4 6.43 -0.21 9.77
N ILE A 5 5.28 0.02 9.14
CA ILE A 5 4.43 -1.03 8.60
C ILE A 5 4.53 -1.02 7.09
N VAL A 6 4.64 -2.20 6.50
CA VAL A 6 4.52 -2.43 5.05
C VAL A 6 3.37 -3.40 4.84
N THR A 7 2.35 -3.02 4.09
CA THR A 7 1.29 -3.94 3.65
C THR A 7 1.64 -4.50 2.27
N GLY A 8 1.30 -5.76 2.00
CA GLY A 8 1.67 -6.41 0.73
C GLY A 8 3.17 -6.74 0.63
N GLY A 9 3.82 -6.97 1.76
CA GLY A 9 5.28 -7.15 1.81
C GLY A 9 5.79 -8.51 1.34
N LEU A 10 4.92 -9.46 0.98
CA LEU A 10 5.31 -10.70 0.30
C LEU A 10 5.31 -10.56 -1.23
N GLY A 11 4.82 -9.43 -1.76
CA GLY A 11 4.89 -9.10 -3.18
C GLY A 11 6.27 -8.58 -3.59
N PHE A 12 6.48 -8.43 -4.89
CA PHE A 12 7.74 -7.98 -5.50
C PHE A 12 8.24 -6.64 -4.92
N ILE A 13 7.47 -5.57 -5.04
CA ILE A 13 7.88 -4.24 -4.57
C ILE A 13 7.99 -4.22 -3.04
N GLY A 14 7.05 -4.87 -2.35
CA GLY A 14 6.99 -4.87 -0.89
C GLY A 14 8.20 -5.53 -0.23
N SER A 15 8.67 -6.66 -0.75
CA SER A 15 9.84 -7.38 -0.23
C SER A 15 11.13 -6.56 -0.39
N ASN A 16 11.33 -5.96 -1.56
CA ASN A 16 12.47 -5.08 -1.81
C ASN A 16 12.47 -3.84 -0.90
N LEU A 17 11.29 -3.25 -0.67
CA LEU A 17 11.16 -2.13 0.28
C LEU A 17 11.50 -2.58 1.71
N ILE A 18 11.03 -3.76 2.14
CA ILE A 18 11.31 -4.30 3.48
C ILE A 18 12.82 -4.48 3.67
N GLU A 19 13.50 -5.09 2.70
CA GLU A 19 14.95 -5.28 2.75
C GLU A 19 15.69 -3.94 2.91
N LEU A 20 15.31 -2.93 2.10
CA LEU A 20 15.88 -1.59 2.19
C LEU A 20 15.63 -0.95 3.57
N LEU A 21 14.44 -1.08 4.12
CA LEU A 21 14.09 -0.53 5.44
C LEU A 21 14.87 -1.20 6.56
N LEU A 22 15.08 -2.51 6.49
CA LEU A 22 15.91 -3.27 7.45
C LEU A 22 17.36 -2.82 7.37
N LYS A 23 17.94 -2.65 6.17
CA LYS A 23 19.28 -2.08 5.95
C LYS A 23 19.42 -0.66 6.54
N LYS A 24 18.31 0.11 6.58
CA LYS A 24 18.25 1.45 7.21
C LYS A 24 17.90 1.41 8.71
N ASN A 25 18.01 0.26 9.37
CA ASN A 25 17.79 0.08 10.80
C ASN A 25 16.36 0.43 11.28
N PHE A 26 15.33 0.21 10.46
CA PHE A 26 13.95 0.21 10.92
C PHE A 26 13.54 -1.15 11.48
N TYR A 27 12.59 -1.14 12.42
CA TYR A 27 11.84 -2.34 12.75
C TYR A 27 10.64 -2.43 11.82
N VAL A 28 10.56 -3.48 11.01
CA VAL A 28 9.56 -3.60 9.94
C VAL A 28 8.48 -4.62 10.32
N ILE A 29 7.24 -4.20 10.28
CA ILE A 29 6.07 -5.05 10.42
C ILE A 29 5.47 -5.26 9.03
N ASN A 30 5.59 -6.46 8.51
CA ASN A 30 4.98 -6.86 7.23
C ASN A 30 3.58 -7.40 7.47
N ILE A 31 2.57 -6.80 6.85
CA ILE A 31 1.18 -7.26 6.87
C ILE A 31 0.82 -7.75 5.47
N ASP A 32 0.48 -9.05 5.36
CA ASP A 32 0.06 -9.63 4.09
C ASP A 32 -1.04 -10.66 4.32
N LYS A 33 -2.04 -10.71 3.42
CA LYS A 33 -3.12 -11.71 3.53
C LYS A 33 -2.72 -13.08 2.97
N VAL A 34 -1.62 -13.12 2.24
CA VAL A 34 -1.09 -14.29 1.50
C VAL A 34 -2.05 -14.69 0.38
N THR A 35 -1.82 -14.14 -0.80
CA THR A 35 -2.57 -14.45 -2.03
C THR A 35 -1.69 -15.23 -3.01
N TYR A 36 -2.22 -15.48 -4.19
CA TYR A 36 -1.47 -16.10 -5.29
C TYR A 36 -0.23 -15.28 -5.73
N SER A 37 -0.24 -13.97 -5.53
CA SER A 37 0.89 -13.07 -5.84
C SER A 37 1.92 -12.95 -4.70
N SER A 38 1.63 -13.55 -3.54
CA SER A 38 2.53 -13.54 -2.39
C SER A 38 3.55 -14.67 -2.50
N ASN A 39 4.82 -14.36 -2.30
CA ASN A 39 5.88 -15.36 -2.32
C ASN A 39 6.77 -15.24 -1.07
N PHE A 40 6.75 -16.25 -0.21
CA PHE A 40 7.61 -16.32 0.97
C PHE A 40 9.11 -16.38 0.63
N TYR A 41 9.46 -16.89 -0.55
CA TYR A 41 10.85 -16.88 -1.01
C TYR A 41 11.43 -15.46 -1.05
N ASN A 42 10.62 -14.46 -1.38
CA ASN A 42 11.05 -13.06 -1.38
C ASN A 42 11.52 -12.55 -0.02
N THR A 43 11.25 -13.30 1.06
CA THR A 43 11.60 -12.87 2.43
C THR A 43 12.70 -13.74 3.06
N HIS A 44 13.24 -14.74 2.34
CA HIS A 44 14.16 -15.73 2.89
C HIS A 44 15.44 -15.11 3.49
N GLU A 45 15.94 -14.01 2.93
CA GLU A 45 17.15 -13.34 3.41
C GLU A 45 16.97 -12.61 4.74
N PHE A 46 15.72 -12.26 5.09
CA PHE A 46 15.45 -11.46 6.28
C PHE A 46 14.37 -12.01 7.21
N ILE A 47 13.85 -13.19 6.94
CA ILE A 47 12.80 -13.80 7.80
C ILE A 47 13.25 -13.99 9.25
N GLU A 48 14.55 -14.33 9.46
CA GLU A 48 15.16 -14.49 10.76
C GLU A 48 15.69 -13.17 11.37
N ASN A 49 15.50 -12.04 10.69
CA ASN A 49 15.99 -10.76 11.18
C ASN A 49 15.18 -10.32 12.41
N LYS A 50 15.85 -10.07 13.55
CA LYS A 50 15.22 -9.63 14.81
C LYS A 50 14.39 -8.35 14.68
N ASN A 51 14.63 -7.56 13.64
CA ASN A 51 13.91 -6.33 13.35
C ASN A 51 12.77 -6.52 12.33
N TYR A 52 12.47 -7.75 11.94
CA TYR A 52 11.38 -8.10 11.04
C TYR A 52 10.27 -8.85 11.79
N LYS A 53 9.02 -8.52 11.47
CA LYS A 53 7.85 -9.23 12.00
C LYS A 53 6.81 -9.41 10.91
N PHE A 54 6.48 -10.65 10.59
CA PHE A 54 5.37 -10.98 9.71
C PHE A 54 4.06 -11.12 10.49
N ILE A 55 2.97 -10.61 9.91
CA ILE A 55 1.60 -10.75 10.43
C ILE A 55 0.67 -11.09 9.26
N LYS A 56 0.13 -12.31 9.25
CA LYS A 56 -0.91 -12.69 8.30
C LYS A 56 -2.23 -11.98 8.63
N CYS A 57 -2.59 -10.99 7.81
CA CYS A 57 -3.80 -10.19 8.01
C CYS A 57 -4.23 -9.53 6.69
N ASP A 58 -5.52 -9.51 6.41
CA ASP A 58 -6.09 -8.72 5.32
C ASP A 58 -6.18 -7.25 5.75
N ILE A 59 -5.89 -6.31 4.85
CA ILE A 59 -6.04 -4.88 5.12
C ILE A 59 -7.50 -4.46 5.37
N ASN A 60 -8.48 -5.30 5.01
CA ASN A 60 -9.89 -5.13 5.37
C ASN A 60 -10.22 -5.52 6.82
N ASP A 61 -9.29 -6.15 7.53
CA ASP A 61 -9.54 -6.67 8.87
C ASP A 61 -9.56 -5.57 9.92
N LYS A 62 -10.49 -5.64 10.87
CA LYS A 62 -10.60 -4.72 12.01
C LYS A 62 -9.36 -4.72 12.91
N ARG A 63 -8.54 -5.79 12.87
CA ARG A 63 -7.27 -5.90 13.60
C ARG A 63 -6.21 -4.89 13.17
N ILE A 64 -6.33 -4.25 12.01
CA ILE A 64 -5.38 -3.23 11.52
C ILE A 64 -5.18 -2.12 12.55
N LEU A 65 -6.26 -1.58 13.13
CA LEU A 65 -6.14 -0.55 14.16
C LEU A 65 -5.42 -1.06 15.42
N GLN A 66 -5.67 -2.30 15.82
CA GLN A 66 -4.98 -2.92 16.96
C GLN A 66 -3.48 -3.07 16.69
N ILE A 67 -3.10 -3.46 15.45
CA ILE A 67 -1.71 -3.55 15.02
C ILE A 67 -1.05 -2.17 15.06
N PHE A 68 -1.69 -1.12 14.54
CA PHE A 68 -1.16 0.25 14.61
C PHE A 68 -0.91 0.68 16.06
N ASN A 69 -1.89 0.47 16.94
CA ASN A 69 -1.77 0.83 18.35
C ASN A 69 -0.69 0.03 19.10
N LYS A 70 -0.53 -1.26 18.77
CA LYS A 70 0.49 -2.14 19.37
C LYS A 70 1.90 -1.75 18.97
N PHE A 71 2.14 -1.52 17.69
CA PHE A 71 3.50 -1.28 17.18
C PHE A 71 3.89 0.18 17.14
N LYS A 72 2.93 1.11 17.11
CA LYS A 72 3.13 2.57 17.07
C LYS A 72 4.08 2.98 15.91
N PRO A 73 3.75 2.67 14.65
CA PRO A 73 4.61 2.97 13.51
C PRO A 73 4.73 4.48 13.29
N VAL A 74 5.93 4.90 12.85
CA VAL A 74 6.17 6.27 12.37
C VAL A 74 5.87 6.43 10.88
N GLY A 75 5.74 5.33 10.16
CA GLY A 75 5.39 5.27 8.74
C GLY A 75 4.61 4.00 8.41
N ILE A 76 3.65 4.14 7.52
CA ILE A 76 2.84 3.05 6.99
C ILE A 76 2.94 3.13 5.47
N PHE A 77 3.52 2.10 4.85
CA PHE A 77 3.62 1.94 3.41
C PHE A 77 2.52 0.98 2.97
N ASN A 78 1.53 1.50 2.25
CA ASN A 78 0.40 0.71 1.78
C ASN A 78 0.62 0.26 0.34
N LEU A 79 1.16 -0.96 0.19
CA LEU A 79 1.41 -1.62 -1.10
C LEU A 79 0.40 -2.76 -1.38
N ALA A 80 -0.36 -3.21 -0.37
CA ALA A 80 -1.31 -4.29 -0.55
C ALA A 80 -2.38 -3.91 -1.58
N ALA A 81 -2.41 -4.64 -2.69
CA ALA A 81 -3.34 -4.45 -3.80
C ALA A 81 -3.50 -5.74 -4.61
N GLU A 82 -4.60 -5.87 -5.31
CA GLU A 82 -4.70 -6.75 -6.48
C GLU A 82 -4.19 -5.95 -7.69
N THR A 83 -3.29 -6.55 -8.52
CA THR A 83 -2.50 -5.80 -9.51
C THR A 83 -2.58 -6.32 -10.94
N HIS A 84 -3.07 -7.54 -11.17
CA HIS A 84 -3.11 -8.12 -12.52
C HIS A 84 -4.28 -7.59 -13.34
N VAL A 85 -3.98 -6.79 -14.37
CA VAL A 85 -4.97 -6.13 -15.24
C VAL A 85 -5.94 -7.16 -15.85
N ASP A 86 -5.44 -8.22 -16.48
CA ASP A 86 -6.29 -9.22 -17.14
C ASP A 86 -7.30 -9.84 -16.16
N ARG A 87 -6.87 -10.18 -14.95
CA ARG A 87 -7.78 -10.67 -13.90
C ARG A 87 -8.83 -9.65 -13.50
N SER A 88 -8.54 -8.36 -13.59
CA SER A 88 -9.51 -7.32 -13.28
C SER A 88 -10.60 -7.21 -14.35
N ILE A 89 -10.31 -7.63 -15.57
CA ILE A 89 -11.26 -7.69 -16.66
C ILE A 89 -12.20 -8.91 -16.47
N ASP A 90 -11.64 -10.05 -16.08
CA ASP A 90 -12.41 -11.28 -15.85
C ASP A 90 -13.33 -11.17 -14.61
N ASP A 91 -12.76 -10.71 -13.47
CA ASP A 91 -13.50 -10.50 -12.21
C ASP A 91 -12.97 -9.29 -11.44
N PRO A 92 -13.61 -8.12 -11.53
CA PRO A 92 -13.21 -6.92 -10.82
C PRO A 92 -13.51 -6.94 -9.31
N SER A 93 -14.30 -7.90 -8.81
CA SER A 93 -14.79 -7.90 -7.41
C SER A 93 -13.66 -7.90 -6.39
N HIS A 94 -12.60 -8.68 -6.64
CA HIS A 94 -11.42 -8.74 -5.78
C HIS A 94 -10.66 -7.42 -5.74
N PHE A 95 -10.64 -6.68 -6.85
CA PHE A 95 -10.01 -5.36 -6.96
C PHE A 95 -10.77 -4.30 -6.16
N ILE A 96 -12.10 -4.30 -6.28
CA ILE A 96 -12.95 -3.42 -5.46
C ILE A 96 -12.72 -3.68 -3.97
N LYS A 97 -12.73 -4.95 -3.57
CA LYS A 97 -12.54 -5.35 -2.17
C LYS A 97 -11.14 -4.98 -1.64
N SER A 98 -10.08 -5.28 -2.38
CA SER A 98 -8.72 -5.03 -1.91
C SER A 98 -8.32 -3.57 -2.09
N ASN A 99 -8.51 -3.01 -3.31
CA ASN A 99 -7.93 -1.73 -3.66
C ASN A 99 -8.78 -0.54 -3.18
N ILE A 100 -10.11 -0.72 -3.04
CA ILE A 100 -11.00 0.36 -2.57
C ILE A 100 -11.35 0.15 -1.10
N ASN A 101 -12.02 -0.95 -0.75
CA ASN A 101 -12.47 -1.18 0.64
C ASN A 101 -11.28 -1.34 1.59
N GLY A 102 -10.22 -2.05 1.16
CA GLY A 102 -9.00 -2.20 1.95
C GLY A 102 -8.32 -0.87 2.23
N VAL A 103 -8.20 0.00 1.21
CA VAL A 103 -7.63 1.34 1.39
C VAL A 103 -8.51 2.21 2.29
N TYR A 104 -9.83 2.15 2.12
CA TYR A 104 -10.77 2.81 3.04
C TYR A 104 -10.55 2.37 4.49
N ASN A 105 -10.43 1.06 4.76
CA ASN A 105 -10.17 0.56 6.12
C ASN A 105 -8.81 1.05 6.66
N ILE A 106 -7.76 1.05 5.84
CA ILE A 106 -6.44 1.61 6.24
C ILE A 106 -6.58 3.09 6.62
N LEU A 107 -7.29 3.88 5.83
CA LEU A 107 -7.50 5.30 6.08
C LEU A 107 -8.28 5.55 7.37
N GLU A 108 -9.37 4.82 7.63
CA GLU A 108 -10.13 4.91 8.87
C GLU A 108 -9.30 4.50 10.10
N CYS A 109 -8.53 3.42 9.98
CA CYS A 109 -7.62 3.00 11.04
C CYS A 109 -6.50 4.03 11.26
N PHE A 110 -5.94 4.58 10.18
CA PHE A 110 -4.88 5.59 10.26
C PHE A 110 -5.41 6.90 10.86
N LYS A 111 -6.60 7.34 10.49
CA LYS A 111 -7.24 8.53 11.08
C LYS A 111 -7.34 8.40 12.59
N LYS A 112 -7.92 7.31 13.10
CA LYS A 112 -8.04 7.04 14.54
C LYS A 112 -6.68 6.93 15.24
N TYR A 113 -5.72 6.28 14.60
CA TYR A 113 -4.36 6.13 15.13
C TYR A 113 -3.63 7.48 15.18
N TYR A 114 -3.76 8.31 14.14
CA TYR A 114 -3.08 9.59 14.00
C TYR A 114 -3.52 10.62 15.04
N GLU A 115 -4.73 10.53 15.58
CA GLU A 115 -5.20 11.42 16.66
C GLU A 115 -4.20 11.48 17.83
N LYS A 116 -3.60 10.35 18.18
CA LYS A 116 -2.65 10.19 19.30
C LYS A 116 -1.18 10.07 18.85
N ASN A 117 -0.91 9.96 17.56
CA ASN A 117 0.42 9.66 17.01
C ASN A 117 0.79 10.58 15.85
N LYS A 118 0.85 11.89 16.12
CA LYS A 118 1.00 12.99 15.13
C LYS A 118 2.29 12.97 14.31
N LYS A 119 3.26 12.12 14.66
CA LYS A 119 4.52 11.94 13.91
C LYS A 119 4.45 10.89 12.81
N SER A 120 3.35 10.13 12.74
CA SER A 120 3.18 9.08 11.74
C SER A 120 2.82 9.66 10.36
N ARG A 121 3.18 8.93 9.29
CA ARG A 121 2.89 9.24 7.89
C ARG A 121 2.35 8.01 7.19
N LEU A 122 1.44 8.21 6.24
CA LEU A 122 0.95 7.16 5.34
C LEU A 122 1.50 7.42 3.93
N ILE A 123 2.09 6.40 3.32
CA ILE A 123 2.51 6.41 1.93
C ILE A 123 1.67 5.37 1.20
N HIS A 124 0.83 5.84 0.26
CA HIS A 124 -0.01 4.99 -0.56
C HIS A 124 0.64 4.79 -1.93
N ILE A 125 0.94 3.54 -2.25
CA ILE A 125 1.57 3.21 -3.53
C ILE A 125 0.47 2.99 -4.57
N SER A 126 0.43 3.88 -5.56
CA SER A 126 -0.46 3.84 -6.71
C SER A 126 0.32 3.49 -7.99
N THR A 127 -0.23 3.81 -9.14
CA THR A 127 0.29 3.46 -10.47
C THR A 127 0.06 4.62 -11.44
N ASP A 128 0.91 4.72 -12.45
CA ASP A 128 0.72 5.63 -13.59
C ASP A 128 -0.47 5.25 -14.48
N GLU A 129 -0.96 4.00 -14.40
CA GLU A 129 -2.14 3.55 -15.14
C GLU A 129 -3.43 4.32 -14.79
N VAL A 130 -3.44 5.05 -13.65
CA VAL A 130 -4.56 5.94 -13.31
C VAL A 130 -4.76 7.08 -14.32
N TYR A 131 -3.70 7.43 -15.04
CA TYR A 131 -3.73 8.47 -16.08
C TYR A 131 -4.27 7.96 -17.42
N GLY A 132 -4.36 6.63 -17.63
CA GLY A 132 -4.78 6.01 -18.88
C GLY A 132 -3.74 6.11 -19.97
N ASP A 133 -4.18 5.98 -21.22
CA ASP A 133 -3.28 5.97 -22.38
C ASP A 133 -2.77 7.37 -22.69
N VAL A 134 -1.47 7.59 -22.48
CA VAL A 134 -0.78 8.84 -22.83
C VAL A 134 -0.15 8.71 -24.21
N LEU A 135 -0.91 9.05 -25.26
CA LEU A 135 -0.48 8.85 -26.66
C LEU A 135 0.68 9.74 -27.07
N LYS A 136 0.87 10.91 -26.46
CA LYS A 136 1.96 11.85 -26.73
C LYS A 136 2.39 12.54 -25.44
N GLY A 137 3.71 12.72 -25.26
CA GLY A 137 4.29 13.42 -24.12
C GLY A 137 4.40 12.55 -22.87
N ARG A 138 4.17 13.15 -21.70
CA ARG A 138 4.27 12.51 -20.37
C ARG A 138 3.12 13.01 -19.50
N SER A 139 2.63 12.18 -18.60
CA SER A 139 1.78 12.60 -17.49
C SER A 139 2.64 13.15 -16.35
N ASP A 140 2.19 14.20 -15.71
CA ASP A 140 2.67 14.67 -14.42
C ASP A 140 1.60 14.43 -13.33
N GLU A 141 1.88 14.83 -12.12
CA GLU A 141 0.99 14.61 -10.97
C GLU A 141 -0.34 15.37 -11.06
N ASN A 142 -0.47 16.34 -11.98
CA ASN A 142 -1.70 17.11 -12.23
C ASN A 142 -2.48 16.59 -13.45
N TYR A 143 -1.94 15.57 -14.14
CA TYR A 143 -2.60 15.01 -15.30
C TYR A 143 -3.96 14.40 -14.90
N PRO A 144 -5.04 14.61 -15.66
CA PRO A 144 -6.35 14.09 -15.30
C PRO A 144 -6.39 12.56 -15.33
N TYR A 145 -7.00 11.97 -14.33
CA TYR A 145 -7.19 10.52 -14.28
C TYR A 145 -8.19 10.06 -15.34
N LYS A 146 -7.79 9.09 -16.17
CA LYS A 146 -8.60 8.47 -17.23
C LYS A 146 -8.31 6.96 -17.28
N PRO A 147 -8.55 6.21 -16.20
CA PRO A 147 -8.20 4.80 -16.11
C PRO A 147 -8.87 3.99 -17.21
N SER A 148 -8.11 3.11 -17.89
CA SER A 148 -8.57 2.29 -19.03
C SER A 148 -8.90 0.84 -18.67
N SER A 149 -8.72 0.43 -17.41
CA SER A 149 -9.04 -0.92 -16.93
C SER A 149 -9.74 -0.89 -15.56
N PRO A 150 -10.43 -1.98 -15.16
CA PRO A 150 -11.01 -2.09 -13.80
C PRO A 150 -9.94 -2.00 -12.71
N TYR A 151 -8.74 -2.56 -12.93
CA TYR A 151 -7.59 -2.37 -12.04
C TYR A 151 -7.24 -0.90 -11.90
N ALA A 152 -6.97 -0.21 -13.01
CA ALA A 152 -6.60 1.20 -13.00
C ALA A 152 -7.71 2.07 -12.37
N ALA A 153 -8.98 1.76 -12.65
CA ALA A 153 -10.14 2.42 -12.03
C ALA A 153 -10.19 2.21 -10.52
N SER A 154 -9.87 1.01 -10.03
CA SER A 154 -9.82 0.71 -8.59
C SER A 154 -8.69 1.47 -7.90
N LYS A 155 -7.54 1.64 -8.55
CA LYS A 155 -6.40 2.43 -8.05
C LYS A 155 -6.73 3.93 -8.05
N ALA A 156 -7.30 4.45 -9.15
CA ALA A 156 -7.76 5.84 -9.22
C ALA A 156 -8.79 6.16 -8.12
N SER A 157 -9.72 5.24 -7.86
CA SER A 157 -10.69 5.37 -6.77
C SER A 157 -10.03 5.43 -5.40
N SER A 158 -9.01 4.60 -5.15
CA SER A 158 -8.26 4.65 -3.89
C SER A 158 -7.46 5.93 -3.72
N ASP A 159 -6.87 6.45 -4.80
CA ASP A 159 -6.16 7.72 -4.78
C ASP A 159 -7.10 8.88 -4.42
N HIS A 160 -8.31 8.91 -5.01
CA HIS A 160 -9.33 9.90 -4.65
C HIS A 160 -9.78 9.78 -3.18
N LEU A 161 -9.87 8.57 -2.62
CA LEU A 161 -10.11 8.37 -1.20
C LEU A 161 -8.97 8.97 -0.36
N VAL A 162 -7.71 8.63 -0.65
CA VAL A 162 -6.56 9.18 0.06
C VAL A 162 -6.56 10.70 -0.01
N TYR A 163 -6.74 11.27 -1.20
CA TYR A 163 -6.79 12.72 -1.41
C TYR A 163 -7.91 13.39 -0.60
N SER A 164 -9.12 12.79 -0.58
CA SER A 164 -10.24 13.31 0.20
C SER A 164 -9.95 13.32 1.70
N TYR A 165 -9.29 12.27 2.22
CA TYR A 165 -8.92 12.18 3.63
C TYR A 165 -7.82 13.18 4.01
N VAL A 166 -6.86 13.43 3.12
CA VAL A 166 -5.87 14.50 3.32
C VAL A 166 -6.58 15.84 3.46
N ARG A 167 -7.49 16.17 2.55
CA ARG A 167 -8.19 17.46 2.56
C ARG A 167 -9.19 17.62 3.69
N THR A 168 -9.98 16.59 3.97
CA THR A 168 -11.07 16.68 4.94
C THR A 168 -10.58 16.55 6.38
N TYR A 169 -9.62 15.66 6.62
CA TYR A 169 -9.15 15.32 7.97
C TYR A 169 -7.72 15.77 8.25
N ASN A 170 -7.09 16.47 7.31
CA ASN A 170 -5.69 16.92 7.40
C ASN A 170 -4.73 15.77 7.74
N LEU A 171 -4.94 14.58 7.14
CA LEU A 171 -4.09 13.43 7.35
C LEU A 171 -2.78 13.58 6.56
N PRO A 172 -1.63 13.27 7.16
CA PRO A 172 -0.35 13.29 6.47
C PRO A 172 -0.17 12.03 5.62
N ALA A 173 -0.82 12.00 4.47
CA ALA A 173 -0.68 10.93 3.50
C ALA A 173 -0.08 11.45 2.19
N ILE A 174 0.70 10.58 1.53
CA ILE A 174 1.35 10.84 0.24
C ILE A 174 0.90 9.73 -0.71
N ILE A 175 0.57 10.09 -1.95
CA ILE A 175 0.31 9.16 -3.05
C ILE A 175 1.57 9.14 -3.94
N THR A 176 1.97 7.95 -4.38
CA THR A 176 3.06 7.77 -5.36
C THR A 176 2.53 7.02 -6.57
N ASN A 177 2.59 7.63 -7.75
CA ASN A 177 2.17 7.02 -9.00
C ASN A 177 3.39 6.41 -9.70
N CYS A 178 3.68 5.17 -9.38
CA CYS A 178 4.83 4.47 -9.94
C CYS A 178 4.52 3.95 -11.35
N SER A 179 5.46 4.10 -12.27
CA SER A 179 5.46 3.33 -13.52
C SER A 179 5.93 1.88 -13.25
N ASN A 180 6.14 1.09 -14.31
CA ASN A 180 6.56 -0.30 -14.16
C ASN A 180 7.86 -0.42 -13.37
N ASN A 181 7.80 -1.20 -12.29
CA ASN A 181 8.96 -1.49 -11.47
C ASN A 181 9.62 -2.78 -11.98
N TYR A 182 10.94 -2.80 -11.99
CA TYR A 182 11.74 -3.94 -12.35
C TYR A 182 12.97 -4.07 -11.45
N GLY A 183 13.53 -5.27 -11.34
CA GLY A 183 14.69 -5.53 -10.52
C GLY A 183 14.76 -7.01 -10.10
N PRO A 184 15.74 -7.38 -9.28
CA PRO A 184 15.91 -8.72 -8.74
C PRO A 184 14.77 -9.12 -7.80
#